data_9c961eef2c7039ac93072754a2c92c5f
#
_entry.id   9c961eef2c7039ac93072754a2c92c5f
#
_cell.length_a   1.000
_cell.length_b   1.000
_cell.length_c   1.000
_cell.angle_alpha   90.00
_cell.angle_beta   90.00
_cell.angle_gamma   90.00
#
_symmetry.space_group_name_H-M   'P 1'
#
loop_
_entity.id
_entity.type
_entity.pdbx_description
1 polymer ?
#
loop_
_entity_poly.entity_id
_entity_poly.type
_entity_poly.pdbx_seq_one_letter_code
_entity_poly.pdbx_strand_id
1 'polypeptide(L)'
;MDDTTAVDHAEPVSAALARYAADFRFEAIPDAVVARAKSLLLDGLGTAYAATHFDFAHRSLAAITALAGRGDIPVIGFREHLPLRDAVTLNGILVHGLDYDDTHSAGVIHATASLLPCVLGLGAALDRSGRELLAAYVLGMETATRLAAVAQGGFHQVGFHPTGLIGAFGCALAAGHLYGLNARALAHAQGIALSLAAGSMEFLEDGAWTKRLHPGWAAAAGITAAALASQGFTGATRAYEGRFGLYRSHLGNEFARADLGLATRALGTHWETLAVAVKPYPLCHFVHALTDCALALRGRGLHAEDIEQIIARVPAEVVKTVCEPLAAKRRPANDYDAKFSVPYAVATALLRGRFGLAELEAEALNDPAAAALMARVDYAVDPDSAFPIAYSGELCVRTRDGREWTHREHINRGAADRPLGASDIEAKFLENAALLMAPRQAATQLEKLAHIERAASGRALVAALCHP
;
A
#
# COMPACT_ATOMS: atom_id res chain seq x y z
N MET A 1 12.56 36.92 -32.01
CA MET A 1 13.70 35.98 -31.90
C MET A 1 13.08 34.66 -31.50
N ASP A 2 12.95 33.79 -32.53
CA ASP A 2 12.40 32.45 -32.39
C ASP A 2 13.35 31.57 -31.56
N ASP A 3 13.00 31.30 -30.34
CA ASP A 3 13.56 30.19 -29.59
C ASP A 3 12.58 28.99 -29.70
N THR A 4 12.56 28.39 -30.88
CA THR A 4 12.03 27.08 -31.12
C THR A 4 12.99 26.07 -30.54
N THR A 5 13.00 25.93 -29.18
CA THR A 5 13.65 24.81 -28.52
C THR A 5 13.10 23.52 -29.13
N ALA A 6 13.99 22.73 -29.72
CA ALA A 6 13.70 21.40 -30.24
C ALA A 6 12.79 20.62 -29.29
N VAL A 7 11.59 20.34 -29.73
CA VAL A 7 10.68 19.45 -29.03
C VAL A 7 11.34 18.09 -29.04
N ASP A 8 11.82 17.67 -27.88
CA ASP A 8 12.38 16.35 -27.68
C ASP A 8 11.38 15.30 -28.21
N HIS A 9 11.75 14.65 -29.33
CA HIS A 9 10.94 13.65 -30.01
C HIS A 9 10.93 12.29 -29.31
N ALA A 10 11.34 12.22 -28.03
CA ALA A 10 11.23 11.02 -27.24
C ALA A 10 9.76 10.61 -27.11
N GLU A 11 9.50 9.32 -27.29
CA GLU A 11 8.15 8.78 -27.14
C GLU A 11 7.58 9.12 -25.75
N PRO A 12 6.32 9.61 -25.66
CA PRO A 12 5.68 9.86 -24.38
C PRO A 12 5.62 8.61 -23.49
N VAL A 13 5.89 8.77 -22.18
CA VAL A 13 5.82 7.67 -21.20
C VAL A 13 4.45 6.98 -21.25
N SER A 14 3.36 7.75 -21.38
CA SER A 14 2.02 7.22 -21.51
C SER A 14 1.84 6.33 -22.74
N ALA A 15 2.47 6.64 -23.85
CA ALA A 15 2.40 5.84 -25.08
C ALA A 15 3.18 4.53 -24.95
N ALA A 16 4.38 4.57 -24.35
CA ALA A 16 5.18 3.37 -24.09
C ALA A 16 4.48 2.40 -23.14
N LEU A 17 3.93 2.89 -22.02
CA LEU A 17 3.14 2.09 -21.08
C LEU A 17 1.87 1.53 -21.73
N ALA A 18 1.19 2.34 -22.56
CA ALA A 18 -0.04 1.90 -23.25
C ALA A 18 0.21 0.78 -24.25
N ARG A 19 1.32 0.84 -25.02
CA ARG A 19 1.70 -0.27 -25.91
C ARG A 19 2.00 -1.54 -25.11
N TYR A 20 2.82 -1.43 -24.07
CA TYR A 20 3.12 -2.54 -23.19
C TYR A 20 1.84 -3.17 -22.62
N ALA A 21 0.90 -2.37 -22.14
CA ALA A 21 -0.37 -2.81 -21.58
C ALA A 21 -1.29 -3.48 -22.61
N ALA A 22 -1.33 -2.98 -23.87
CA ALA A 22 -2.14 -3.55 -24.94
C ALA A 22 -1.67 -4.96 -25.34
N ASP A 23 -0.35 -5.19 -25.31
CA ASP A 23 0.27 -6.45 -25.71
C ASP A 23 0.46 -7.40 -24.51
N PHE A 24 0.17 -6.97 -23.28
CA PHE A 24 0.38 -7.75 -22.08
C PHE A 24 -0.53 -8.99 -22.02
N ARG A 25 0.03 -10.14 -21.66
CA ARG A 25 -0.70 -11.41 -21.54
C ARG A 25 -0.23 -12.17 -20.32
N PHE A 26 -1.11 -12.96 -19.73
CA PHE A 26 -0.80 -13.80 -18.57
C PHE A 26 0.39 -14.72 -18.83
N GLU A 27 0.51 -15.27 -20.03
CA GLU A 27 1.57 -16.19 -20.45
C GLU A 27 2.98 -15.56 -20.48
N ALA A 28 3.05 -14.24 -20.50
CA ALA A 28 4.31 -13.50 -20.45
C ALA A 28 4.82 -13.28 -19.01
N ILE A 29 4.00 -13.61 -17.99
CA ILE A 29 4.34 -13.39 -16.59
C ILE A 29 5.15 -14.59 -16.07
N PRO A 30 6.37 -14.40 -15.55
CA PRO A 30 7.14 -15.47 -14.93
C PRO A 30 6.43 -16.11 -13.74
N ASP A 31 6.60 -17.39 -13.50
CA ASP A 31 5.96 -18.14 -12.40
C ASP A 31 6.23 -17.49 -11.02
N ALA A 32 7.46 -16.99 -10.79
CA ALA A 32 7.81 -16.31 -9.55
C ALA A 32 6.98 -15.03 -9.33
N VAL A 33 6.69 -14.28 -10.41
CA VAL A 33 5.87 -13.08 -10.36
C VAL A 33 4.40 -13.43 -10.10
N VAL A 34 3.89 -14.50 -10.75
CA VAL A 34 2.55 -15.02 -10.49
C VAL A 34 2.41 -15.45 -9.03
N ALA A 35 3.38 -16.19 -8.51
CA ALA A 35 3.38 -16.62 -7.10
C ALA A 35 3.38 -15.43 -6.16
N ARG A 36 4.21 -14.42 -6.43
CA ARG A 36 4.25 -13.18 -5.63
C ARG A 36 2.94 -12.42 -5.71
N ALA A 37 2.35 -12.25 -6.88
CA ALA A 37 1.04 -11.60 -7.07
C ALA A 37 -0.06 -12.29 -6.25
N LYS A 38 -0.11 -13.62 -6.22
CA LYS A 38 -1.05 -14.39 -5.39
C LYS A 38 -0.83 -14.12 -3.89
N SER A 39 0.41 -14.07 -3.43
CA SER A 39 0.75 -13.75 -2.04
C SER A 39 0.31 -12.34 -1.65
N LEU A 40 0.49 -11.35 -2.54
CA LEU A 40 0.05 -9.96 -2.30
C LEU A 40 -1.49 -9.83 -2.29
N LEU A 41 -2.18 -10.53 -3.18
CA LEU A 41 -3.65 -10.60 -3.18
C LEU A 41 -4.18 -11.27 -1.90
N LEU A 42 -3.52 -12.34 -1.46
CA LEU A 42 -3.85 -13.04 -0.20
C LEU A 42 -3.69 -12.11 0.99
N ASP A 43 -2.57 -11.40 1.08
CA ASP A 43 -2.26 -10.45 2.13
C ASP A 43 -3.29 -9.30 2.19
N GLY A 44 -3.56 -8.67 1.04
CA GLY A 44 -4.53 -7.58 0.92
C GLY A 44 -5.95 -8.00 1.28
N LEU A 45 -6.39 -9.20 0.84
CA LEU A 45 -7.71 -9.71 1.16
C LEU A 45 -7.84 -10.06 2.66
N GLY A 46 -6.80 -10.67 3.26
CA GLY A 46 -6.75 -10.94 4.70
C GLY A 46 -6.86 -9.65 5.52
N THR A 47 -6.14 -8.61 5.10
CA THR A 47 -6.23 -7.29 5.74
C THR A 47 -7.64 -6.70 5.63
N ALA A 48 -8.29 -6.84 4.46
CA ALA A 48 -9.67 -6.38 4.27
C ALA A 48 -10.67 -7.13 5.17
N TYR A 49 -10.51 -8.45 5.35
CA TYR A 49 -11.33 -9.22 6.28
C TYR A 49 -11.19 -8.73 7.71
N ALA A 50 -9.95 -8.54 8.19
CA ALA A 50 -9.71 -8.00 9.52
C ALA A 50 -10.31 -6.60 9.69
N ALA A 51 -10.25 -5.75 8.66
CA ALA A 51 -10.77 -4.40 8.70
C ALA A 51 -12.26 -4.32 9.00
N THR A 52 -13.06 -5.33 8.63
CA THR A 52 -14.50 -5.37 8.91
C THR A 52 -14.84 -5.38 10.40
N HIS A 53 -13.90 -5.75 11.26
CA HIS A 53 -14.07 -5.73 12.72
C HIS A 53 -14.04 -4.31 13.30
N PHE A 54 -13.54 -3.31 12.58
CA PHE A 54 -13.25 -1.97 13.08
C PHE A 54 -14.33 -0.94 12.72
N ASP A 55 -14.55 0.05 13.60
CA ASP A 55 -15.58 1.09 13.48
C ASP A 55 -15.52 1.87 12.15
N PHE A 56 -14.31 2.19 11.67
CA PHE A 56 -14.17 2.92 10.40
C PHE A 56 -14.79 2.18 9.21
N ALA A 57 -14.77 0.85 9.20
CA ALA A 57 -15.35 0.04 8.13
C ALA A 57 -16.89 0.19 8.10
N HIS A 58 -17.54 0.09 9.28
CA HIS A 58 -18.98 0.25 9.42
C HIS A 58 -19.46 1.66 9.08
N ARG A 59 -18.73 2.70 9.51
CA ARG A 59 -19.04 4.10 9.16
C ARG A 59 -18.87 4.36 7.68
N SER A 60 -17.82 3.80 7.06
CA SER A 60 -17.61 3.92 5.61
C SER A 60 -18.70 3.21 4.83
N LEU A 61 -19.08 1.99 5.24
CA LEU A 61 -20.20 1.25 4.65
C LEU A 61 -21.50 2.06 4.72
N ALA A 62 -21.85 2.56 5.89
CA ALA A 62 -23.08 3.35 6.09
C ALA A 62 -23.09 4.61 5.21
N ALA A 63 -21.97 5.36 5.17
CA ALA A 63 -21.86 6.58 4.38
C ALA A 63 -21.96 6.32 2.88
N ILE A 64 -21.23 5.32 2.37
CA ILE A 64 -21.21 5.01 0.94
C ILE A 64 -22.57 4.43 0.52
N THR A 65 -23.16 3.53 1.31
CA THR A 65 -24.50 2.97 1.03
C THR A 65 -25.58 4.05 0.99
N ALA A 66 -25.50 5.09 1.82
CA ALA A 66 -26.45 6.21 1.80
C ALA A 66 -26.38 7.05 0.51
N LEU A 67 -25.22 7.08 -0.16
CA LEU A 67 -25.00 7.79 -1.42
C LEU A 67 -25.24 6.90 -2.65
N ALA A 68 -25.04 5.59 -2.50
CA ALA A 68 -25.07 4.63 -3.58
C ALA A 68 -26.51 4.32 -4.02
N GLY A 69 -26.65 4.02 -5.32
CA GLY A 69 -27.85 3.37 -5.85
C GLY A 69 -27.78 1.84 -5.71
N ARG A 70 -28.67 1.13 -6.42
CA ARG A 70 -28.60 -0.32 -6.53
C ARG A 70 -27.36 -0.75 -7.31
N GLY A 71 -26.70 -1.81 -6.88
CA GLY A 71 -25.56 -2.42 -7.53
C GLY A 71 -25.46 -3.91 -7.26
N ASP A 72 -24.56 -4.59 -7.94
CA ASP A 72 -24.39 -6.04 -7.92
C ASP A 72 -22.93 -6.44 -7.60
N ILE A 73 -22.06 -5.47 -7.32
CA ILE A 73 -20.67 -5.76 -6.94
C ILE A 73 -20.58 -5.96 -5.43
N PRO A 74 -20.08 -7.13 -4.96
CA PRO A 74 -20.04 -7.43 -3.55
C PRO A 74 -19.00 -6.60 -2.79
N VAL A 75 -19.30 -6.29 -1.55
CA VAL A 75 -18.39 -5.65 -0.59
C VAL A 75 -17.71 -6.75 0.24
N ILE A 76 -16.38 -6.67 0.37
CA ILE A 76 -15.58 -7.67 1.08
C ILE A 76 -16.04 -7.77 2.55
N GLY A 77 -16.44 -8.98 2.96
CA GLY A 77 -16.83 -9.30 4.33
C GLY A 77 -18.16 -8.71 4.82
N PHE A 78 -18.90 -8.02 3.94
CA PHE A 78 -20.24 -7.51 4.21
C PHE A 78 -21.28 -8.15 3.26
N ARG A 79 -22.56 -8.08 3.61
CA ARG A 79 -23.65 -8.64 2.78
C ARG A 79 -24.08 -7.71 1.65
N GLU A 80 -23.63 -6.48 1.68
CA GLU A 80 -24.01 -5.42 0.77
C GLU A 80 -23.39 -5.62 -0.61
N HIS A 81 -24.19 -5.24 -1.63
CA HIS A 81 -23.77 -5.12 -3.01
C HIS A 81 -23.99 -3.66 -3.44
N LEU A 82 -23.01 -3.07 -4.07
CA LEU A 82 -22.99 -1.67 -4.45
C LEU A 82 -22.71 -1.50 -5.95
N PRO A 83 -23.00 -0.32 -6.53
CA PRO A 83 -22.48 0.04 -7.84
C PRO A 83 -20.95 -0.06 -7.87
N LEU A 84 -20.38 -0.39 -9.04
CA LEU A 84 -18.96 -0.71 -9.18
C LEU A 84 -18.02 0.30 -8.50
N ARG A 85 -18.21 1.62 -8.74
CA ARG A 85 -17.33 2.65 -8.16
C ARG A 85 -17.43 2.73 -6.65
N ASP A 86 -18.60 2.54 -6.10
CA ASP A 86 -18.85 2.60 -4.66
C ASP A 86 -18.30 1.34 -3.98
N ALA A 87 -18.51 0.16 -4.57
CA ALA A 87 -17.95 -1.10 -4.07
C ALA A 87 -16.42 -1.08 -4.06
N VAL A 88 -15.76 -0.64 -5.15
CA VAL A 88 -14.28 -0.58 -5.18
C VAL A 88 -13.72 0.48 -4.24
N THR A 89 -14.43 1.59 -4.06
CA THR A 89 -14.04 2.62 -3.09
C THR A 89 -14.05 2.05 -1.68
N LEU A 90 -15.14 1.39 -1.29
CA LEU A 90 -15.25 0.78 0.04
C LEU A 90 -14.26 -0.37 0.24
N ASN A 91 -14.12 -1.26 -0.75
CA ASN A 91 -13.16 -2.37 -0.69
C ASN A 91 -11.70 -1.86 -0.56
N GLY A 92 -11.35 -0.75 -1.20
CA GLY A 92 -10.04 -0.11 -1.04
C GLY A 92 -9.82 0.47 0.36
N ILE A 93 -10.88 1.03 0.97
CA ILE A 93 -10.85 1.47 2.38
C ILE A 93 -10.58 0.28 3.29
N LEU A 94 -11.20 -0.88 3.03
CA LEU A 94 -10.99 -2.09 3.83
C LEU A 94 -9.57 -2.64 3.69
N VAL A 95 -9.05 -2.75 2.47
CA VAL A 95 -7.68 -3.25 2.24
C VAL A 95 -6.63 -2.40 2.94
N HIS A 96 -6.77 -1.07 2.89
CA HIS A 96 -5.77 -0.14 3.43
C HIS A 96 -6.03 0.32 4.87
N GLY A 97 -7.24 0.11 5.36
CA GLY A 97 -7.74 0.74 6.59
C GLY A 97 -6.95 0.43 7.86
N LEU A 98 -6.26 -0.69 7.89
CA LEU A 98 -5.40 -1.10 9.01
C LEU A 98 -3.94 -0.67 8.84
N ASP A 99 -3.55 -0.09 7.71
CA ASP A 99 -2.14 0.21 7.35
C ASP A 99 -1.23 -1.04 7.47
N TYR A 100 -1.79 -2.21 7.10
CA TYR A 100 -1.20 -3.53 7.25
C TYR A 100 -0.98 -4.24 5.92
N ASP A 101 -1.35 -3.59 4.82
CA ASP A 101 -1.14 -3.98 3.43
C ASP A 101 0.31 -3.76 2.98
N ASP A 102 0.63 -4.23 1.79
CA ASP A 102 1.96 -4.22 1.21
C ASP A 102 2.55 -2.80 0.98
N THR A 103 3.83 -2.75 0.66
CA THR A 103 4.52 -1.49 0.29
C THR A 103 5.62 -1.77 -0.74
N HIS A 104 5.65 -1.02 -1.84
CA HIS A 104 6.81 -0.92 -2.69
C HIS A 104 7.71 0.21 -2.18
N SER A 105 8.89 -0.15 -1.62
CA SER A 105 9.73 0.79 -0.88
C SER A 105 10.27 1.94 -1.72
N ALA A 106 10.81 1.67 -2.91
CA ALA A 106 11.36 2.71 -3.78
C ALA A 106 10.32 3.71 -4.29
N GLY A 107 9.06 3.26 -4.46
CA GLY A 107 7.93 4.13 -4.84
C GLY A 107 7.16 4.71 -3.65
N VAL A 108 7.41 4.23 -2.44
CA VAL A 108 6.65 4.56 -1.21
C VAL A 108 5.13 4.42 -1.43
N ILE A 109 4.72 3.34 -2.10
CA ILE A 109 3.33 3.13 -2.53
C ILE A 109 2.77 1.78 -2.04
N HIS A 110 1.51 1.77 -1.62
CA HIS A 110 0.72 0.59 -1.24
C HIS A 110 -0.18 0.18 -2.42
N ALA A 111 0.42 -0.43 -3.46
CA ALA A 111 -0.26 -0.58 -4.74
C ALA A 111 -1.40 -1.60 -4.70
N THR A 112 -1.28 -2.68 -3.92
CA THR A 112 -2.35 -3.68 -3.78
C THR A 112 -3.65 -3.06 -3.25
N ALA A 113 -3.55 -2.05 -2.37
CA ALA A 113 -4.73 -1.42 -1.78
C ALA A 113 -5.68 -0.79 -2.81
N SER A 114 -5.15 -0.29 -3.92
CA SER A 114 -5.96 0.23 -5.04
C SER A 114 -6.21 -0.82 -6.13
N LEU A 115 -5.23 -1.68 -6.42
CA LEU A 115 -5.34 -2.64 -7.52
C LEU A 115 -6.25 -3.82 -7.20
N LEU A 116 -6.22 -4.37 -5.97
CA LEU A 116 -7.08 -5.48 -5.58
C LEU A 116 -8.57 -5.14 -5.77
N PRO A 117 -9.09 -4.04 -5.18
CA PRO A 117 -10.49 -3.68 -5.39
C PRO A 117 -10.81 -3.33 -6.85
N CYS A 118 -9.88 -2.69 -7.57
CA CYS A 118 -10.04 -2.39 -8.98
C CYS A 118 -10.25 -3.65 -9.83
N VAL A 119 -9.31 -4.62 -9.72
CA VAL A 119 -9.36 -5.82 -10.58
C VAL A 119 -10.45 -6.79 -10.17
N LEU A 120 -10.73 -6.97 -8.88
CA LEU A 120 -11.81 -7.82 -8.43
C LEU A 120 -13.17 -7.21 -8.79
N GLY A 121 -13.39 -5.93 -8.50
CA GLY A 121 -14.67 -5.27 -8.78
C GLY A 121 -15.00 -5.22 -10.28
N LEU A 122 -14.07 -4.72 -11.10
CA LEU A 122 -14.28 -4.66 -12.55
C LEU A 122 -14.27 -6.06 -13.18
N GLY A 123 -13.42 -6.95 -12.70
CA GLY A 123 -13.38 -8.34 -13.16
C GLY A 123 -14.68 -9.10 -12.90
N ALA A 124 -15.34 -8.86 -11.76
CA ALA A 124 -16.67 -9.40 -11.47
C ALA A 124 -17.75 -8.78 -12.40
N ALA A 125 -17.69 -7.46 -12.62
CA ALA A 125 -18.64 -6.76 -13.51
C ALA A 125 -18.55 -7.29 -14.94
N LEU A 126 -17.35 -7.54 -15.45
CA LEU A 126 -17.08 -8.03 -16.81
C LEU A 126 -17.01 -9.55 -16.91
N ASP A 127 -17.14 -10.26 -15.80
CA ASP A 127 -17.01 -11.73 -15.68
C ASP A 127 -15.69 -12.28 -16.27
N ARG A 128 -14.56 -11.63 -15.96
CA ARG A 128 -13.24 -12.00 -16.43
C ARG A 128 -12.68 -13.21 -15.69
N SER A 129 -11.92 -14.07 -16.38
CA SER A 129 -11.26 -15.23 -15.78
C SER A 129 -10.19 -14.83 -14.75
N GLY A 130 -9.82 -15.75 -13.85
CA GLY A 130 -8.75 -15.54 -12.88
C GLY A 130 -7.38 -15.23 -13.51
N ARG A 131 -7.10 -15.76 -14.71
CA ARG A 131 -5.88 -15.41 -15.48
C ARG A 131 -5.89 -13.96 -15.95
N GLU A 132 -7.05 -13.46 -16.44
CA GLU A 132 -7.20 -12.07 -16.82
C GLU A 132 -7.11 -11.13 -15.60
N LEU A 133 -7.66 -11.53 -14.44
CA LEU A 133 -7.52 -10.79 -13.20
C LEU A 133 -6.05 -10.69 -12.75
N LEU A 134 -5.31 -11.78 -12.76
CA LEU A 134 -3.88 -11.79 -12.43
C LEU A 134 -3.06 -10.95 -13.41
N ALA A 135 -3.32 -11.04 -14.71
CA ALA A 135 -2.64 -10.23 -15.72
C ALA A 135 -2.89 -8.72 -15.47
N ALA A 136 -4.14 -8.34 -15.26
CA ALA A 136 -4.48 -6.94 -14.97
C ALA A 136 -3.86 -6.43 -13.65
N TYR A 137 -3.83 -7.29 -12.62
CA TYR A 137 -3.22 -6.96 -11.34
C TYR A 137 -1.71 -6.72 -11.47
N VAL A 138 -0.98 -7.65 -12.12
CA VAL A 138 0.47 -7.52 -12.34
C VAL A 138 0.79 -6.31 -13.22
N LEU A 139 0.05 -6.09 -14.30
CA LEU A 139 0.21 -4.89 -15.14
C LEU A 139 0.04 -3.59 -14.35
N GLY A 140 -1.02 -3.53 -13.55
CA GLY A 140 -1.27 -2.38 -12.67
C GLY A 140 -0.17 -2.17 -11.63
N MET A 141 0.32 -3.26 -11.02
CA MET A 141 1.44 -3.26 -10.07
C MET A 141 2.71 -2.70 -10.71
N GLU A 142 3.11 -3.24 -11.87
CA GLU A 142 4.28 -2.77 -12.63
C GLU A 142 4.16 -1.29 -12.99
N THR A 143 2.97 -0.84 -13.36
CA THR A 143 2.74 0.57 -13.71
C THR A 143 2.83 1.47 -12.47
N ALA A 144 2.10 1.15 -11.41
CA ALA A 144 2.01 1.99 -10.23
C ALA A 144 3.35 2.13 -9.51
N THR A 145 4.07 1.01 -9.31
CA THR A 145 5.36 1.00 -8.62
C THR A 145 6.43 1.77 -9.39
N ARG A 146 6.52 1.60 -10.70
CA ARG A 146 7.46 2.32 -11.57
C ARG A 146 7.18 3.82 -11.61
N LEU A 147 5.91 4.21 -11.80
CA LEU A 147 5.52 5.62 -11.80
C LEU A 147 5.79 6.28 -10.44
N ALA A 148 5.58 5.57 -9.33
CA ALA A 148 5.92 6.09 -8.01
C ALA A 148 7.43 6.22 -7.79
N ALA A 149 8.23 5.24 -8.26
CA ALA A 149 9.68 5.25 -8.14
C ALA A 149 10.34 6.40 -8.90
N VAL A 150 9.76 6.88 -10.00
CA VAL A 150 10.23 8.08 -10.74
C VAL A 150 10.47 9.26 -9.80
N ALA A 151 9.58 9.46 -8.82
CA ALA A 151 9.63 10.60 -7.90
C ALA A 151 10.67 10.45 -6.78
N GLN A 152 11.28 9.27 -6.59
CA GLN A 152 12.30 8.98 -5.56
C GLN A 152 11.89 9.48 -4.14
N GLY A 153 10.63 9.22 -3.75
CA GLY A 153 10.07 9.66 -2.47
C GLY A 153 9.56 11.11 -2.47
N GLY A 154 9.76 11.87 -3.54
CA GLY A 154 9.43 13.31 -3.62
C GLY A 154 7.96 13.63 -3.37
N PHE A 155 7.01 12.77 -3.76
CA PHE A 155 5.59 12.98 -3.47
C PHE A 155 5.32 13.11 -1.98
N HIS A 156 5.92 12.26 -1.15
CA HIS A 156 5.81 12.35 0.31
C HIS A 156 6.38 13.66 0.85
N GLN A 157 7.48 14.15 0.28
CA GLN A 157 8.12 15.39 0.74
C GLN A 157 7.24 16.62 0.50
N VAL A 158 6.45 16.62 -0.58
CA VAL A 158 5.54 17.72 -0.91
C VAL A 158 4.12 17.52 -0.37
N GLY A 159 3.85 16.44 0.37
CA GLY A 159 2.58 16.20 1.04
C GLY A 159 1.53 15.45 0.23
N PHE A 160 1.94 14.67 -0.79
CA PHE A 160 1.04 13.75 -1.50
C PHE A 160 1.28 12.30 -1.08
N HIS A 161 0.18 11.55 -0.87
CA HIS A 161 0.21 10.11 -0.64
C HIS A 161 0.25 9.38 -1.99
N PRO A 162 1.37 8.72 -2.36
CA PRO A 162 1.51 8.09 -3.67
C PRO A 162 0.44 7.04 -3.97
N THR A 163 -0.06 6.33 -2.96
CA THR A 163 -1.12 5.32 -3.11
C THR A 163 -2.40 5.91 -3.73
N GLY A 164 -2.81 7.11 -3.30
CA GLY A 164 -3.95 7.79 -3.88
C GLY A 164 -3.63 8.40 -5.25
N LEU A 165 -2.49 9.11 -5.32
CA LEU A 165 -2.11 9.84 -6.53
C LEU A 165 -1.74 8.89 -7.67
N ILE A 166 -0.79 7.99 -7.46
CA ILE A 166 -0.24 7.10 -8.50
C ILE A 166 -1.10 5.85 -8.70
N GLY A 167 -1.78 5.37 -7.64
CA GLY A 167 -2.68 4.22 -7.76
C GLY A 167 -3.76 4.40 -8.83
N ALA A 168 -4.22 5.64 -9.07
CA ALA A 168 -5.18 5.94 -10.12
C ALA A 168 -4.67 5.57 -11.53
N PHE A 169 -3.39 5.78 -11.82
CA PHE A 169 -2.79 5.43 -13.12
C PHE A 169 -2.59 3.93 -13.27
N GLY A 170 -2.12 3.23 -12.22
CA GLY A 170 -2.04 1.78 -12.21
C GLY A 170 -3.41 1.13 -12.44
N CYS A 171 -4.43 1.63 -11.75
CA CYS A 171 -5.82 1.18 -11.92
C CYS A 171 -6.38 1.53 -13.30
N ALA A 172 -5.99 2.66 -13.91
CA ALA A 172 -6.44 3.02 -15.26
C ALA A 172 -5.92 2.04 -16.32
N LEU A 173 -4.66 1.60 -16.22
CA LEU A 173 -4.11 0.59 -17.12
C LEU A 173 -4.64 -0.81 -16.83
N ALA A 174 -4.77 -1.21 -15.57
CA ALA A 174 -5.38 -2.48 -15.19
C ALA A 174 -6.84 -2.60 -15.67
N ALA A 175 -7.64 -1.56 -15.43
CA ALA A 175 -9.03 -1.48 -15.88
C ALA A 175 -9.13 -1.45 -17.41
N GLY A 176 -8.29 -0.64 -18.06
CA GLY A 176 -8.25 -0.56 -19.53
C GLY A 176 -7.88 -1.91 -20.18
N HIS A 177 -6.97 -2.66 -19.56
CA HIS A 177 -6.62 -4.03 -19.99
C HIS A 177 -7.83 -4.99 -19.85
N LEU A 178 -8.56 -4.94 -18.72
CA LEU A 178 -9.79 -5.72 -18.53
C LEU A 178 -10.89 -5.35 -19.53
N TYR A 179 -10.99 -4.06 -19.93
CA TYR A 179 -11.89 -3.64 -21.00
C TYR A 179 -11.42 -4.06 -22.41
N GLY A 180 -10.18 -4.54 -22.56
CA GLY A 180 -9.61 -4.88 -23.87
C GLY A 180 -9.28 -3.66 -24.73
N LEU A 181 -8.90 -2.53 -24.11
CA LEU A 181 -8.59 -1.30 -24.81
C LEU A 181 -7.30 -1.42 -25.64
N ASN A 182 -7.27 -0.81 -26.82
CA ASN A 182 -6.05 -0.67 -27.60
C ASN A 182 -5.08 0.38 -27.02
N ALA A 183 -3.85 0.41 -27.50
CA ALA A 183 -2.82 1.31 -27.00
C ALA A 183 -3.23 2.80 -27.02
N ARG A 184 -3.96 3.25 -28.05
CA ARG A 184 -4.44 4.64 -28.15
C ARG A 184 -5.41 4.96 -27.00
N ALA A 185 -6.39 4.12 -26.75
CA ALA A 185 -7.38 4.32 -25.67
C ALA A 185 -6.71 4.22 -24.29
N LEU A 186 -5.73 3.30 -24.11
CA LEU A 186 -4.94 3.18 -22.89
C LEU A 186 -4.10 4.43 -22.61
N ALA A 187 -3.54 5.08 -23.64
CA ALA A 187 -2.86 6.37 -23.49
C ALA A 187 -3.82 7.46 -23.01
N HIS A 188 -5.02 7.53 -23.60
CA HIS A 188 -6.05 8.47 -23.15
C HIS A 188 -6.54 8.20 -21.74
N ALA A 189 -6.69 6.95 -21.31
CA ALA A 189 -7.07 6.60 -19.96
C ALA A 189 -6.08 7.16 -18.91
N GLN A 190 -4.77 7.09 -19.17
CA GLN A 190 -3.75 7.68 -18.32
C GLN A 190 -3.88 9.21 -18.24
N GLY A 191 -4.13 9.87 -19.39
CA GLY A 191 -4.33 11.32 -19.44
C GLY A 191 -5.61 11.79 -18.73
N ILE A 192 -6.66 10.96 -18.70
CA ILE A 192 -7.89 11.23 -17.94
C ILE A 192 -7.63 11.03 -16.44
N ALA A 193 -6.90 9.97 -16.06
CA ALA A 193 -6.55 9.68 -14.67
C ALA A 193 -5.80 10.86 -14.02
N LEU A 194 -4.98 11.60 -14.77
CA LEU A 194 -4.29 12.80 -14.28
C LEU A 194 -5.22 13.84 -13.65
N SER A 195 -6.45 13.97 -14.18
CA SER A 195 -7.45 14.92 -13.66
C SER A 195 -8.28 14.37 -12.50
N LEU A 196 -8.12 13.08 -12.15
CA LEU A 196 -8.87 12.39 -11.10
C LEU A 196 -7.99 11.96 -9.92
N ALA A 197 -6.68 11.94 -10.13
CA ALA A 197 -5.70 11.51 -9.14
C ALA A 197 -5.58 12.51 -8.00
N ALA A 198 -5.58 12.03 -6.74
CA ALA A 198 -5.54 12.85 -5.53
C ALA A 198 -4.97 12.08 -4.34
N GLY A 199 -4.73 12.78 -3.22
CA GLY A 199 -4.31 12.16 -1.96
C GLY A 199 -3.44 13.11 -1.12
N SER A 200 -4.04 13.91 -0.23
CA SER A 200 -3.32 14.76 0.72
C SER A 200 -2.77 13.96 1.89
N MET A 201 -1.61 14.34 2.42
CA MET A 201 -1.03 13.77 3.64
C MET A 201 -1.39 14.54 4.91
N GLU A 202 -2.32 15.49 4.86
CA GLU A 202 -2.74 16.29 6.01
C GLU A 202 -3.26 15.46 7.19
N PHE A 203 -3.71 14.22 6.93
CA PHE A 203 -4.11 13.27 7.98
C PHE A 203 -3.03 12.99 9.03
N LEU A 204 -1.76 13.30 8.75
CA LEU A 204 -0.66 13.11 9.71
C LEU A 204 -0.70 14.14 10.85
N GLU A 205 -1.35 15.29 10.64
CA GLU A 205 -1.39 16.37 11.64
C GLU A 205 -2.34 16.08 12.81
N ASP A 206 -3.40 15.28 12.56
CA ASP A 206 -4.47 15.04 13.54
C ASP A 206 -4.91 13.56 13.64
N GLY A 207 -4.24 12.64 12.95
CA GLY A 207 -4.60 11.22 12.93
C GLY A 207 -5.92 10.93 12.20
N ALA A 208 -6.32 11.80 11.26
CA ALA A 208 -7.56 11.65 10.50
C ALA A 208 -7.57 10.38 9.64
N TRP A 209 -8.78 9.88 9.35
CA TRP A 209 -8.97 8.62 8.62
C TRP A 209 -8.85 8.75 7.09
N THR A 210 -8.57 9.94 6.56
CA THR A 210 -8.60 10.22 5.12
C THR A 210 -7.58 9.42 4.32
N LYS A 211 -6.44 9.00 4.90
CA LYS A 211 -5.50 8.07 4.25
C LYS A 211 -6.21 6.79 3.78
N ARG A 212 -7.13 6.26 4.58
CA ARG A 212 -7.87 5.02 4.30
C ARG A 212 -8.70 5.10 3.02
N LEU A 213 -9.21 6.29 2.68
CA LEU A 213 -10.02 6.54 1.48
C LEU A 213 -9.18 6.48 0.18
N HIS A 214 -7.92 6.89 0.22
CA HIS A 214 -7.10 7.16 -0.97
C HIS A 214 -7.06 5.99 -1.97
N PRO A 215 -6.79 4.73 -1.58
CA PRO A 215 -6.67 3.64 -2.55
C PRO A 215 -8.00 3.27 -3.20
N GLY A 216 -9.10 3.31 -2.45
CA GLY A 216 -10.43 3.07 -3.00
C GLY A 216 -10.84 4.14 -3.99
N TRP A 217 -10.55 5.42 -3.68
CA TRP A 217 -10.76 6.52 -4.61
C TRP A 217 -9.90 6.39 -5.87
N ALA A 218 -8.63 6.00 -5.74
CA ALA A 218 -7.74 5.73 -6.86
C ALA A 218 -8.26 4.61 -7.77
N ALA A 219 -8.82 3.54 -7.19
CA ALA A 219 -9.45 2.45 -7.94
C ALA A 219 -10.67 2.95 -8.75
N ALA A 220 -11.56 3.70 -8.10
CA ALA A 220 -12.73 4.30 -8.76
C ALA A 220 -12.33 5.30 -9.86
N ALA A 221 -11.30 6.12 -9.61
CA ALA A 221 -10.74 7.06 -10.58
C ALA A 221 -10.17 6.34 -11.81
N GLY A 222 -9.36 5.30 -11.61
CA GLY A 222 -8.76 4.51 -12.69
C GLY A 222 -9.81 3.80 -13.55
N ILE A 223 -10.80 3.15 -12.93
CA ILE A 223 -11.93 2.52 -13.63
C ILE A 223 -12.71 3.56 -14.44
N THR A 224 -12.99 4.74 -13.85
CA THR A 224 -13.70 5.82 -14.52
C THR A 224 -12.93 6.33 -15.74
N ALA A 225 -11.60 6.51 -15.59
CA ALA A 225 -10.72 6.93 -16.68
C ALA A 225 -10.73 5.93 -17.85
N ALA A 226 -10.60 4.63 -17.54
CA ALA A 226 -10.65 3.57 -18.54
C ALA A 226 -12.02 3.48 -19.23
N ALA A 227 -13.12 3.61 -18.47
CA ALA A 227 -14.46 3.60 -19.00
C ALA A 227 -14.73 4.79 -19.96
N LEU A 228 -14.29 6.00 -19.60
CA LEU A 228 -14.38 7.17 -20.47
C LEU A 228 -13.57 6.97 -21.78
N ALA A 229 -12.33 6.48 -21.64
CA ALA A 229 -11.48 6.20 -22.80
C ALA A 229 -12.08 5.12 -23.72
N SER A 230 -12.78 4.12 -23.17
CA SER A 230 -13.48 3.08 -23.95
C SER A 230 -14.57 3.64 -24.86
N GLN A 231 -15.15 4.78 -24.48
CA GLN A 231 -16.17 5.52 -25.27
C GLN A 231 -15.58 6.64 -26.15
N GLY A 232 -14.23 6.67 -26.29
CA GLY A 232 -13.57 7.64 -27.16
C GLY A 232 -13.32 9.01 -26.53
N PHE A 233 -13.52 9.15 -25.20
CA PHE A 233 -13.13 10.38 -24.50
C PHE A 233 -11.61 10.52 -24.51
N THR A 234 -11.09 11.71 -24.85
CA THR A 234 -9.65 11.93 -25.02
C THR A 234 -9.03 12.54 -23.77
N GLY A 235 -7.91 11.97 -23.35
CA GLY A 235 -7.06 12.49 -22.28
C GLY A 235 -5.75 13.08 -22.83
N ALA A 236 -5.00 13.77 -21.98
CA ALA A 236 -3.69 14.34 -22.34
C ALA A 236 -2.68 13.24 -22.71
N THR A 237 -2.02 13.39 -23.86
CA THR A 237 -1.09 12.37 -24.38
C THR A 237 0.27 12.39 -23.70
N ARG A 238 0.66 13.49 -23.04
CA ARG A 238 1.90 13.63 -22.23
C ARG A 238 1.56 13.76 -20.74
N ALA A 239 0.80 12.79 -20.24
CA ALA A 239 0.26 12.80 -18.88
C ALA A 239 1.31 12.94 -17.79
N TYR A 240 2.51 12.43 -18.00
CA TYR A 240 3.57 12.37 -16.98
C TYR A 240 4.61 13.48 -17.13
N GLU A 241 5.22 13.59 -18.29
CA GLU A 241 6.34 14.51 -18.59
C GLU A 241 5.91 15.86 -19.15
N GLY A 242 4.65 16.06 -19.49
CA GLY A 242 4.11 17.29 -20.08
C GLY A 242 4.34 18.52 -19.19
N ARG A 243 4.24 19.73 -19.78
CA ARG A 243 4.40 20.99 -19.03
C ARG A 243 3.49 21.11 -17.81
N PHE A 244 2.30 20.51 -17.86
CA PHE A 244 1.35 20.39 -16.77
C PHE A 244 1.10 18.93 -16.39
N GLY A 245 2.02 18.04 -16.78
CA GLY A 245 1.94 16.62 -16.45
C GLY A 245 2.20 16.34 -14.97
N LEU A 246 1.96 15.09 -14.58
CA LEU A 246 1.99 14.63 -13.20
C LEU A 246 3.20 15.12 -12.39
N TYR A 247 4.40 14.86 -12.89
CA TYR A 247 5.59 15.14 -12.08
C TYR A 247 5.87 16.63 -11.93
N ARG A 248 5.66 17.43 -12.98
CA ARG A 248 5.85 18.89 -12.90
C ARG A 248 4.81 19.57 -12.02
N SER A 249 3.55 19.13 -12.10
CA SER A 249 2.47 19.75 -11.33
C SER A 249 2.45 19.33 -9.85
N HIS A 250 3.00 18.17 -9.48
CA HIS A 250 2.87 17.60 -8.14
C HIS A 250 4.19 17.47 -7.35
N LEU A 251 5.35 17.68 -7.96
CA LEU A 251 6.63 17.56 -7.24
C LEU A 251 7.25 18.91 -6.85
N GLY A 252 6.84 20.02 -7.47
CA GLY A 252 7.48 21.30 -7.19
C GLY A 252 8.99 21.23 -7.35
N ASN A 253 9.75 21.61 -6.33
CA ASN A 253 11.22 21.57 -6.32
C ASN A 253 11.78 20.14 -6.36
N GLU A 254 11.06 19.13 -5.88
CA GLU A 254 11.47 17.72 -5.91
C GLU A 254 11.53 17.16 -7.34
N PHE A 255 10.93 17.84 -8.32
CA PHE A 255 11.01 17.44 -9.73
C PHE A 255 12.46 17.33 -10.25
N ALA A 256 13.39 18.09 -9.69
CA ALA A 256 14.80 18.02 -10.07
C ALA A 256 15.44 16.63 -9.81
N ARG A 257 14.86 15.84 -8.92
CA ARG A 257 15.33 14.48 -8.57
C ARG A 257 14.63 13.39 -9.37
N ALA A 258 13.57 13.70 -10.12
CA ALA A 258 12.75 12.72 -10.82
C ALA A 258 13.52 12.06 -11.98
N ASP A 259 13.54 10.72 -12.03
CA ASP A 259 14.07 9.93 -13.16
C ASP A 259 12.92 9.33 -13.96
N LEU A 260 12.47 10.04 -15.00
CA LEU A 260 11.40 9.59 -15.90
C LEU A 260 11.71 8.24 -16.58
N GLY A 261 13.00 7.90 -16.76
CA GLY A 261 13.40 6.64 -17.35
C GLY A 261 12.97 5.41 -16.52
N LEU A 262 12.77 5.55 -15.20
CA LEU A 262 12.30 4.46 -14.34
C LEU A 262 10.90 3.97 -14.73
N ALA A 263 10.05 4.83 -15.29
CA ALA A 263 8.69 4.45 -15.68
C ALA A 263 8.65 3.30 -16.71
N THR A 264 9.64 3.24 -17.59
CA THR A 264 9.64 2.28 -18.72
C THR A 264 10.89 1.40 -18.81
N ARG A 265 11.88 1.60 -17.92
CA ARG A 265 13.14 0.84 -17.92
C ARG A 265 12.89 -0.65 -17.75
N ALA A 266 13.37 -1.47 -18.69
CA ALA A 266 13.31 -2.93 -18.63
C ALA A 266 11.90 -3.52 -18.39
N LEU A 267 10.84 -2.90 -18.97
CA LEU A 267 9.49 -3.44 -18.96
C LEU A 267 9.46 -4.87 -19.50
N GLY A 268 8.78 -5.78 -18.77
CA GLY A 268 8.65 -7.19 -19.15
C GLY A 268 9.90 -8.06 -18.90
N THR A 269 11.00 -7.48 -18.42
CA THR A 269 12.24 -8.22 -18.08
C THR A 269 12.67 -8.03 -16.62
N HIS A 270 12.46 -6.86 -16.04
CA HIS A 270 12.56 -6.59 -14.61
C HIS A 270 11.16 -6.41 -14.03
N TRP A 271 10.88 -7.04 -12.91
CA TRP A 271 9.55 -7.11 -12.32
C TRP A 271 9.53 -6.47 -10.92
N GLU A 272 8.97 -5.27 -10.82
CA GLU A 272 8.80 -4.53 -9.57
C GLU A 272 7.85 -5.23 -8.60
N THR A 273 6.95 -6.08 -9.10
CA THR A 273 6.08 -6.94 -8.28
C THR A 273 6.87 -7.78 -7.28
N LEU A 274 8.09 -8.23 -7.64
CA LEU A 274 8.96 -8.99 -6.75
C LEU A 274 9.57 -8.12 -5.65
N ALA A 275 9.68 -6.81 -5.87
CA ALA A 275 10.23 -5.84 -4.93
C ALA A 275 9.20 -5.28 -3.93
N VAL A 276 7.93 -5.69 -4.05
CA VAL A 276 6.88 -5.28 -3.10
C VAL A 276 7.09 -5.98 -1.77
N ALA A 277 7.17 -5.22 -0.68
CA ALA A 277 7.30 -5.70 0.70
C ALA A 277 5.93 -6.05 1.30
N VAL A 278 5.85 -7.11 2.10
CA VAL A 278 4.67 -7.44 2.91
C VAL A 278 4.94 -7.06 4.35
N LYS A 279 4.04 -6.29 4.96
CA LYS A 279 4.18 -5.84 6.34
C LYS A 279 3.94 -6.97 7.34
N PRO A 280 4.89 -7.28 8.23
CA PRO A 280 4.68 -8.21 9.34
C PRO A 280 3.88 -7.58 10.50
N TYR A 281 3.75 -6.25 10.55
CA TYR A 281 3.10 -5.50 11.63
C TYR A 281 2.08 -4.50 11.07
N PRO A 282 0.93 -4.26 11.76
CA PRO A 282 -0.08 -3.28 11.36
C PRO A 282 0.35 -1.84 11.71
N LEU A 283 1.51 -1.45 11.22
CA LEU A 283 2.19 -0.18 11.51
C LEU A 283 2.61 0.52 10.21
N CYS A 284 2.87 1.82 10.29
CA CYS A 284 3.59 2.52 9.24
C CYS A 284 4.94 1.82 8.97
N HIS A 285 5.25 1.59 7.71
CA HIS A 285 6.43 0.81 7.33
C HIS A 285 7.74 1.40 7.89
N PHE A 286 7.79 2.70 8.11
CA PHE A 286 8.96 3.39 8.65
C PHE A 286 9.34 3.00 10.09
N VAL A 287 8.45 2.36 10.84
CA VAL A 287 8.74 1.91 12.22
C VAL A 287 9.05 0.41 12.32
N HIS A 288 8.96 -0.35 11.21
CA HIS A 288 9.12 -1.81 11.24
C HIS A 288 10.51 -2.25 11.68
N ALA A 289 11.58 -1.64 11.14
CA ALA A 289 12.96 -1.98 11.54
C ALA A 289 13.18 -1.78 13.04
N LEU A 290 12.61 -0.73 13.63
CA LEU A 290 12.70 -0.48 15.07
C LEU A 290 11.88 -1.47 15.88
N THR A 291 10.74 -1.92 15.36
CA THR A 291 9.95 -3.01 15.97
C THR A 291 10.72 -4.32 15.95
N ASP A 292 11.37 -4.65 14.81
CA ASP A 292 12.27 -5.81 14.71
C ASP A 292 13.42 -5.71 15.71
N CYS A 293 14.05 -4.53 15.84
CA CYS A 293 15.12 -4.29 16.83
C CYS A 293 14.62 -4.52 18.27
N ALA A 294 13.43 -4.02 18.60
CA ALA A 294 12.84 -4.19 19.93
C ALA A 294 12.59 -5.67 20.26
N LEU A 295 12.01 -6.41 19.31
CA LEU A 295 11.78 -7.85 19.47
C LEU A 295 13.10 -8.64 19.59
N ALA A 296 14.12 -8.29 18.80
CA ALA A 296 15.43 -8.92 18.87
C ALA A 296 16.13 -8.68 20.21
N LEU A 297 16.11 -7.44 20.73
CA LEU A 297 16.68 -7.10 22.03
C LEU A 297 15.96 -7.84 23.17
N ARG A 298 14.63 -7.88 23.15
CA ARG A 298 13.84 -8.66 24.10
C ARG A 298 14.18 -10.16 24.01
N GLY A 299 14.29 -10.72 22.81
CA GLY A 299 14.69 -12.12 22.61
C GLY A 299 16.09 -12.45 23.14
N ARG A 300 16.98 -11.46 23.25
CA ARG A 300 18.31 -11.55 23.86
C ARG A 300 18.29 -11.38 25.38
N GLY A 301 17.13 -11.19 26.01
CA GLY A 301 16.96 -11.08 27.45
C GLY A 301 16.92 -9.65 28.01
N LEU A 302 16.70 -8.63 27.18
CA LEU A 302 16.40 -7.28 27.66
C LEU A 302 14.99 -7.23 28.23
N HIS A 303 14.84 -6.86 29.51
CA HIS A 303 13.55 -6.66 30.16
C HIS A 303 13.17 -5.19 30.22
N ALA A 304 11.88 -4.89 29.98
CA ALA A 304 11.38 -3.51 29.89
C ALA A 304 11.54 -2.72 31.20
N GLU A 305 11.44 -3.39 32.36
CA GLU A 305 11.62 -2.82 33.68
C GLU A 305 13.04 -2.32 33.93
N ASP A 306 14.05 -2.93 33.32
CA ASP A 306 15.46 -2.55 33.48
C ASP A 306 15.85 -1.31 32.69
N ILE A 307 15.04 -0.90 31.74
CA ILE A 307 15.36 0.17 30.80
C ILE A 307 15.32 1.54 31.49
N GLU A 308 16.38 2.33 31.31
CA GLU A 308 16.45 3.73 31.70
C GLU A 308 16.15 4.66 30.53
N GLN A 309 16.75 4.43 29.37
CA GLN A 309 16.62 5.25 28.17
C GLN A 309 16.71 4.41 26.90
N ILE A 310 15.97 4.82 25.88
CA ILE A 310 16.01 4.25 24.52
C ILE A 310 16.26 5.40 23.53
N ILE A 311 17.24 5.26 22.64
CA ILE A 311 17.45 6.12 21.48
C ILE A 311 17.13 5.31 20.23
N ALA A 312 16.10 5.73 19.49
CA ALA A 312 15.73 5.16 18.22
C ALA A 312 16.38 5.96 17.08
N ARG A 313 17.26 5.34 16.30
CA ARG A 313 17.84 5.97 15.11
C ARG A 313 17.00 5.67 13.89
N VAL A 314 16.60 6.73 13.17
CA VAL A 314 15.68 6.68 12.04
C VAL A 314 16.24 7.47 10.85
N PRO A 315 15.86 7.13 9.60
CA PRO A 315 16.14 7.99 8.44
C PRO A 315 15.62 9.42 8.64
N ALA A 316 16.36 10.42 8.19
CA ALA A 316 15.98 11.83 8.33
C ALA A 316 14.60 12.14 7.69
N GLU A 317 14.32 11.51 6.55
CA GLU A 317 13.11 11.72 5.75
C GLU A 317 11.83 11.26 6.44
N VAL A 318 11.92 10.33 7.41
CA VAL A 318 10.74 9.78 8.10
C VAL A 318 10.45 10.44 9.45
N VAL A 319 11.38 11.26 9.97
CA VAL A 319 11.29 11.90 11.29
C VAL A 319 9.94 12.61 11.48
N LYS A 320 9.57 13.48 10.54
CA LYS A 320 8.32 14.25 10.61
C LYS A 320 7.06 13.35 10.62
N THR A 321 7.16 12.12 10.11
CA THR A 321 6.02 11.20 10.00
C THR A 321 5.84 10.36 11.26
N VAL A 322 6.95 9.83 11.84
CA VAL A 322 6.86 8.82 12.89
C VAL A 322 7.49 9.22 14.22
N CYS A 323 8.23 10.35 14.29
CA CYS A 323 8.88 10.83 15.50
C CYS A 323 8.32 12.17 15.99
N GLU A 324 7.77 13.01 15.12
CA GLU A 324 7.36 14.36 15.48
C GLU A 324 5.85 14.61 15.32
N PRO A 325 5.27 15.51 16.16
CA PRO A 325 5.85 16.05 17.39
C PRO A 325 6.05 14.96 18.46
N LEU A 326 7.22 14.85 19.05
CA LEU A 326 7.58 13.75 19.97
C LEU A 326 6.61 13.60 21.15
N ALA A 327 6.12 14.69 21.69
CA ALA A 327 5.15 14.68 22.79
C ALA A 327 3.84 13.98 22.41
N ALA A 328 3.33 14.20 21.18
CA ALA A 328 2.15 13.52 20.64
C ALA A 328 2.46 12.04 20.36
N LYS A 329 3.62 11.74 19.77
CA LYS A 329 4.03 10.35 19.49
C LYS A 329 4.21 9.50 20.76
N ARG A 330 4.58 10.12 21.88
CA ARG A 330 4.62 9.46 23.20
C ARG A 330 3.24 9.27 23.86
N ARG A 331 2.17 9.82 23.27
CA ARG A 331 0.79 9.73 23.78
C ARG A 331 -0.20 9.67 22.62
N PRO A 332 -0.16 8.59 21.80
CA PRO A 332 -1.08 8.49 20.69
C PRO A 332 -2.53 8.53 21.18
N ALA A 333 -3.36 9.33 20.52
CA ALA A 333 -4.73 9.58 20.93
C ALA A 333 -5.69 8.43 20.54
N ASN A 334 -5.30 7.63 19.54
CA ASN A 334 -6.10 6.54 18.99
C ASN A 334 -5.21 5.47 18.32
N ASP A 335 -5.83 4.39 17.83
CA ASP A 335 -5.15 3.30 17.14
C ASP A 335 -4.36 3.77 15.91
N TYR A 336 -4.93 4.72 15.18
CA TYR A 336 -4.32 5.20 13.95
C TYR A 336 -3.07 6.05 14.22
N ASP A 337 -3.10 6.91 15.23
CA ASP A 337 -1.96 7.68 15.72
C ASP A 337 -0.80 6.77 16.17
N ALA A 338 -1.16 5.68 16.88
CA ALA A 338 -0.20 4.69 17.37
C ALA A 338 0.59 4.02 16.24
N LYS A 339 -0.02 3.81 15.06
CA LYS A 339 0.63 3.21 13.88
C LYS A 339 1.78 4.06 13.33
N PHE A 340 1.77 5.36 13.61
CA PHE A 340 2.80 6.31 13.19
C PHE A 340 3.68 6.79 14.35
N SER A 341 3.80 5.99 15.42
CA SER A 341 4.56 6.34 16.61
C SER A 341 5.72 5.38 16.85
N VAL A 342 6.95 5.87 16.68
CA VAL A 342 8.17 5.14 17.09
C VAL A 342 8.14 4.81 18.59
N PRO A 343 7.83 5.76 19.52
CA PRO A 343 7.75 5.44 20.93
C PRO A 343 6.78 4.31 21.25
N TYR A 344 5.59 4.32 20.63
CA TYR A 344 4.57 3.29 20.87
C TYR A 344 4.99 1.92 20.35
N ALA A 345 5.47 1.85 19.09
CA ALA A 345 5.88 0.60 18.47
C ALA A 345 7.01 -0.07 19.24
N VAL A 346 8.05 0.69 19.63
CA VAL A 346 9.20 0.18 20.38
C VAL A 346 8.81 -0.25 21.78
N ALA A 347 8.08 0.58 22.53
CA ALA A 347 7.67 0.26 23.90
C ALA A 347 6.78 -0.99 23.95
N THR A 348 5.80 -1.08 23.07
CA THR A 348 4.86 -2.22 23.02
C THR A 348 5.57 -3.52 22.63
N ALA A 349 6.45 -3.48 21.61
CA ALA A 349 7.22 -4.65 21.20
C ALA A 349 8.14 -5.15 22.32
N LEU A 350 8.81 -4.25 23.07
CA LEU A 350 9.64 -4.60 24.23
C LEU A 350 8.81 -5.20 25.37
N LEU A 351 7.64 -4.65 25.66
CA LEU A 351 6.78 -5.11 26.76
C LEU A 351 6.09 -6.45 26.43
N ARG A 352 5.53 -6.58 25.23
CA ARG A 352 4.67 -7.71 24.87
C ARG A 352 5.38 -8.83 24.12
N GLY A 353 6.55 -8.57 23.54
CA GLY A 353 7.30 -9.55 22.74
C GLY A 353 6.66 -9.89 21.40
N ARG A 354 5.68 -9.08 20.98
CA ARG A 354 4.97 -9.17 19.70
C ARG A 354 4.39 -7.82 19.34
N PHE A 355 3.94 -7.68 18.07
CA PHE A 355 3.13 -6.56 17.64
C PHE A 355 2.15 -7.03 16.55
N GLY A 356 0.85 -7.04 16.84
CA GLY A 356 -0.25 -7.40 15.94
C GLY A 356 -1.42 -6.44 16.12
N LEU A 357 -2.61 -6.80 15.61
CA LEU A 357 -3.81 -5.97 15.73
C LEU A 357 -4.27 -5.78 17.18
N ALA A 358 -4.09 -6.80 18.03
CA ALA A 358 -4.43 -6.72 19.46
C ALA A 358 -3.63 -5.64 20.20
N GLU A 359 -2.42 -5.33 19.74
CA GLU A 359 -1.61 -4.26 20.30
C GLU A 359 -2.07 -2.84 19.90
N LEU A 360 -3.11 -2.73 19.08
CA LEU A 360 -3.76 -1.45 18.69
C LEU A 360 -5.15 -1.28 19.30
N GLU A 361 -5.61 -2.23 20.11
CA GLU A 361 -6.88 -2.12 20.84
C GLU A 361 -6.76 -1.17 22.04
N ALA A 362 -7.91 -0.69 22.49
CA ALA A 362 -7.99 0.32 23.56
C ALA A 362 -7.27 -0.10 24.85
N GLU A 363 -7.31 -1.38 25.23
CA GLU A 363 -6.59 -1.92 26.39
C GLU A 363 -5.07 -1.74 26.27
N ALA A 364 -4.51 -2.04 25.09
CA ALA A 364 -3.09 -1.92 24.82
C ALA A 364 -2.64 -0.44 24.75
N LEU A 365 -3.46 0.40 24.12
CA LEU A 365 -3.19 1.83 23.97
C LEU A 365 -3.18 2.57 25.33
N ASN A 366 -3.98 2.10 26.28
CA ASN A 366 -4.09 2.70 27.62
C ASN A 366 -3.24 1.99 28.69
N ASP A 367 -2.33 1.09 28.29
CA ASP A 367 -1.45 0.36 29.22
C ASP A 367 -0.47 1.33 29.92
N PRO A 368 -0.55 1.49 31.27
CA PRO A 368 0.36 2.38 32.00
C PRO A 368 1.85 2.00 31.87
N ALA A 369 2.15 0.71 31.70
CA ALA A 369 3.52 0.24 31.52
C ALA A 369 4.06 0.69 30.14
N ALA A 370 3.24 0.62 29.10
CA ALA A 370 3.59 1.17 27.79
C ALA A 370 3.81 2.69 27.85
N ALA A 371 2.92 3.43 28.51
CA ALA A 371 3.06 4.86 28.70
C ALA A 371 4.37 5.24 29.43
N ALA A 372 4.72 4.53 30.50
CA ALA A 372 5.95 4.74 31.23
C ALA A 372 7.21 4.47 30.39
N LEU A 373 7.17 3.46 29.53
CA LEU A 373 8.29 3.12 28.65
C LEU A 373 8.39 4.07 27.45
N MET A 374 7.27 4.48 26.84
CA MET A 374 7.23 5.49 25.77
C MET A 374 7.88 6.81 26.20
N ALA A 375 7.72 7.20 27.46
CA ALA A 375 8.34 8.43 28.00
C ALA A 375 9.89 8.40 27.97
N ARG A 376 10.49 7.20 27.88
CA ARG A 376 11.97 6.97 27.86
C ARG A 376 12.50 6.83 26.43
N VAL A 377 11.65 6.84 25.41
CA VAL A 377 12.04 6.72 24.01
C VAL A 377 12.31 8.12 23.45
N ASP A 378 13.53 8.34 23.03
CA ASP A 378 13.96 9.48 22.21
C ASP A 378 14.37 8.98 20.82
N TYR A 379 14.62 9.91 19.90
CA TYR A 379 15.10 9.58 18.57
C TYR A 379 16.33 10.37 18.16
N ALA A 380 17.06 9.85 17.19
CA ALA A 380 18.16 10.54 16.50
C ALA A 380 18.11 10.19 15.00
N VAL A 381 18.65 11.07 14.17
CA VAL A 381 18.80 10.78 12.73
C VAL A 381 19.88 9.72 12.53
N ASP A 382 19.58 8.72 11.69
CA ASP A 382 20.51 7.71 11.24
C ASP A 382 21.31 8.23 10.03
N PRO A 383 22.59 8.54 10.17
CA PRO A 383 23.40 9.05 9.05
C PRO A 383 23.72 7.98 7.99
N ASP A 384 23.57 6.70 8.34
CA ASP A 384 23.90 5.56 7.48
C ASP A 384 22.66 4.94 6.84
N SER A 385 21.54 5.69 6.77
CA SER A 385 20.30 5.25 6.15
C SER A 385 20.41 5.17 4.63
N ALA A 386 19.87 4.10 4.05
CA ALA A 386 19.74 3.91 2.59
C ALA A 386 18.34 4.29 2.07
N PHE A 387 17.56 5.09 2.83
CA PHE A 387 16.21 5.50 2.42
C PHE A 387 16.23 6.22 1.04
N PRO A 388 15.28 5.97 0.13
CA PRO A 388 14.11 5.09 0.25
C PRO A 388 14.35 3.63 -0.19
N ILE A 389 15.55 3.26 -0.59
CA ILE A 389 15.86 1.91 -1.11
C ILE A 389 15.65 0.85 -0.03
N ALA A 390 16.07 1.14 1.20
CA ALA A 390 15.85 0.29 2.37
C ALA A 390 15.40 1.12 3.58
N TYR A 391 14.57 0.53 4.44
CA TYR A 391 14.11 1.14 5.68
C TYR A 391 14.89 0.52 6.83
N SER A 392 15.91 1.24 7.29
CA SER A 392 16.76 0.83 8.41
C SER A 392 16.24 1.37 9.75
N GLY A 393 16.73 0.81 10.83
CA GLY A 393 16.54 1.31 12.19
C GLY A 393 17.56 0.73 13.16
N GLU A 394 17.88 1.49 14.19
CA GLU A 394 18.74 1.04 15.28
C GLU A 394 18.17 1.46 16.63
N LEU A 395 18.18 0.55 17.59
CA LEU A 395 17.88 0.88 18.98
C LEU A 395 19.17 0.82 19.81
N CYS A 396 19.46 1.91 20.51
CA CYS A 396 20.46 1.98 21.56
C CYS A 396 19.74 2.12 22.89
N VAL A 397 19.89 1.13 23.79
CA VAL A 397 19.18 1.06 25.06
C VAL A 397 20.19 1.06 26.21
N ARG A 398 20.00 1.99 27.18
CA ARG A 398 20.72 2.00 28.43
C ARG A 398 19.81 1.49 29.53
N THR A 399 20.31 0.52 30.30
CA THR A 399 19.63 -0.02 31.49
C THR A 399 20.03 0.73 32.76
N ARG A 400 19.22 0.63 33.81
CA ARG A 400 19.40 1.30 35.10
C ARG A 400 20.69 0.87 35.84
N ASP A 401 21.22 -0.32 35.54
CA ASP A 401 22.48 -0.82 36.03
C ASP A 401 23.69 -0.42 35.16
N GLY A 402 23.45 0.46 34.17
CA GLY A 402 24.49 1.04 33.30
C GLY A 402 24.89 0.18 32.10
N ARG A 403 24.29 -0.99 31.88
CA ARG A 403 24.58 -1.79 30.69
C ARG A 403 24.00 -1.12 29.45
N GLU A 404 24.69 -1.25 28.31
CA GLU A 404 24.27 -0.80 27.03
C GLU A 404 23.90 -1.98 26.10
N TRP A 405 22.78 -1.85 25.41
CA TRP A 405 22.28 -2.81 24.44
C TRP A 405 22.07 -2.10 23.12
N THR A 406 22.58 -2.69 22.04
CA THR A 406 22.35 -2.15 20.68
C THR A 406 21.91 -3.26 19.76
N HIS A 407 20.98 -2.95 18.90
CA HIS A 407 20.60 -3.78 17.77
C HIS A 407 20.23 -2.90 16.58
N ARG A 408 20.74 -3.27 15.39
CA ARG A 408 20.49 -2.58 14.13
C ARG A 408 19.88 -3.54 13.10
N GLU A 409 18.82 -3.09 12.47
CA GLU A 409 18.25 -3.70 11.28
C GLU A 409 18.57 -2.80 10.07
N HIS A 410 19.36 -3.31 9.15
CA HIS A 410 19.68 -2.59 7.90
C HIS A 410 18.51 -2.58 6.94
N ILE A 411 17.73 -3.68 6.96
CA ILE A 411 16.54 -3.89 6.12
C ILE A 411 15.48 -4.52 7.02
N ASN A 412 14.31 -3.90 7.09
CA ASN A 412 13.20 -4.43 7.88
C ASN A 412 12.69 -5.78 7.35
N ARG A 413 12.17 -6.63 8.22
CA ARG A 413 11.53 -7.90 7.86
C ARG A 413 10.32 -7.63 6.95
N GLY A 414 10.14 -8.46 5.92
CA GLY A 414 9.10 -8.33 4.91
C GLY A 414 9.50 -7.49 3.69
N ALA A 415 10.65 -6.78 3.72
CA ALA A 415 11.21 -6.08 2.55
C ALA A 415 11.61 -7.07 1.43
N ALA A 416 11.83 -6.57 0.22
CA ALA A 416 12.22 -7.41 -0.94
C ALA A 416 13.47 -8.26 -0.68
N ASP A 417 14.49 -7.65 -0.06
CA ASP A 417 15.75 -8.34 0.26
C ASP A 417 15.72 -9.15 1.57
N ARG A 418 14.61 -9.09 2.31
CA ARG A 418 14.34 -9.87 3.52
C ARG A 418 12.85 -10.27 3.57
N PRO A 419 12.35 -11.00 2.55
CA PRO A 419 10.91 -11.24 2.38
C PRO A 419 10.34 -12.14 3.48
N LEU A 420 9.03 -11.98 3.71
CA LEU A 420 8.26 -13.00 4.40
C LEU A 420 8.11 -14.22 3.50
N GLY A 421 8.27 -15.40 4.07
CA GLY A 421 7.98 -16.66 3.38
C GLY A 421 6.49 -16.82 3.10
N ALA A 422 6.14 -17.73 2.18
CA ALA A 422 4.74 -18.01 1.87
C ALA A 422 3.96 -18.43 3.13
N SER A 423 4.55 -19.27 3.98
CA SER A 423 3.95 -19.70 5.25
C SER A 423 3.70 -18.55 6.23
N ASP A 424 4.57 -17.53 6.27
CA ASP A 424 4.35 -16.35 7.11
C ASP A 424 3.15 -15.53 6.63
N ILE A 425 3.00 -15.38 5.28
CA ILE A 425 1.89 -14.64 4.67
C ILE A 425 0.58 -15.41 4.86
N GLU A 426 0.59 -16.73 4.71
CA GLU A 426 -0.56 -17.60 4.96
C GLU A 426 -0.98 -17.53 6.44
N ALA A 427 -0.03 -17.58 7.38
CA ALA A 427 -0.32 -17.43 8.80
C ALA A 427 -0.95 -16.07 9.12
N LYS A 428 -0.39 -14.98 8.56
CA LYS A 428 -0.96 -13.62 8.68
C LYS A 428 -2.38 -13.55 8.12
N PHE A 429 -2.62 -14.17 6.94
CA PHE A 429 -3.95 -14.23 6.35
C PHE A 429 -4.94 -14.95 7.27
N LEU A 430 -4.58 -16.12 7.80
CA LEU A 430 -5.44 -16.91 8.68
C LEU A 430 -5.74 -16.17 9.98
N GLU A 431 -4.76 -15.50 10.58
CA GLU A 431 -4.94 -14.66 11.77
C GLU A 431 -5.92 -13.51 11.49
N ASN A 432 -5.73 -12.79 10.40
CA ASN A 432 -6.61 -11.69 9.99
C ASN A 432 -8.04 -12.18 9.67
N ALA A 433 -8.17 -13.28 8.93
CA ALA A 433 -9.44 -13.85 8.56
C ALA A 433 -10.24 -14.38 9.77
N ALA A 434 -9.55 -14.80 10.83
CA ALA A 434 -10.20 -15.27 12.07
C ALA A 434 -11.05 -14.20 12.77
N LEU A 435 -10.86 -12.92 12.46
CA LEU A 435 -11.71 -11.84 12.96
C LEU A 435 -13.08 -11.78 12.26
N LEU A 436 -13.23 -12.43 11.10
CA LEU A 436 -14.47 -12.43 10.31
C LEU A 436 -15.14 -13.80 10.22
N MET A 437 -14.34 -14.88 10.12
CA MET A 437 -14.86 -16.19 9.73
C MET A 437 -14.23 -17.36 10.51
N ALA A 438 -14.89 -18.52 10.46
CA ALA A 438 -14.37 -19.73 11.06
C ALA A 438 -13.11 -20.27 10.32
N PRO A 439 -12.21 -21.03 10.99
CA PRO A 439 -10.96 -21.51 10.40
C PRO A 439 -11.13 -22.33 9.09
N ARG A 440 -12.20 -23.10 8.99
CA ARG A 440 -12.51 -23.88 7.77
C ARG A 440 -12.82 -22.98 6.57
N GLN A 441 -13.56 -21.89 6.81
CA GLN A 441 -13.88 -20.91 5.76
C GLN A 441 -12.61 -20.18 5.32
N ALA A 442 -11.76 -19.73 6.27
CA ALA A 442 -10.48 -19.09 5.98
C ALA A 442 -9.57 -20.00 5.13
N ALA A 443 -9.45 -21.29 5.45
CA ALA A 443 -8.70 -22.25 4.67
C ALA A 443 -9.24 -22.40 3.23
N THR A 444 -10.57 -22.36 3.07
CA THR A 444 -11.21 -22.40 1.74
C THR A 444 -10.88 -21.15 0.91
N GLN A 445 -10.82 -19.97 1.52
CA GLN A 445 -10.45 -18.73 0.83
C GLN A 445 -8.98 -18.74 0.41
N LEU A 446 -8.09 -19.23 1.30
CA LEU A 446 -6.68 -19.41 1.00
C LEU A 446 -6.50 -20.31 -0.24
N GLU A 447 -7.18 -21.45 -0.29
CA GLU A 447 -7.12 -22.39 -1.42
C GLU A 447 -7.61 -21.76 -2.74
N LYS A 448 -8.72 -21.00 -2.70
CA LYS A 448 -9.24 -20.28 -3.88
C LYS A 448 -8.21 -19.29 -4.44
N LEU A 449 -7.54 -18.53 -3.56
CA LEU A 449 -6.50 -17.59 -4.00
C LEU A 449 -5.23 -18.28 -4.48
N ALA A 450 -4.83 -19.38 -3.84
CA ALA A 450 -3.69 -20.19 -4.31
C ALA A 450 -3.88 -20.71 -5.74
N HIS A 451 -5.12 -20.86 -6.18
CA HIS A 451 -5.49 -21.37 -7.51
C HIS A 451 -6.36 -20.39 -8.33
N ILE A 452 -6.24 -19.09 -8.07
CA ILE A 452 -7.05 -18.04 -8.69
C ILE A 452 -7.04 -18.12 -10.24
N GLU A 453 -5.91 -18.52 -10.86
CA GLU A 453 -5.76 -18.66 -12.32
C GLU A 453 -6.66 -19.75 -12.93
N ARG A 454 -7.20 -20.65 -12.11
CA ARG A 454 -8.12 -21.70 -12.56
C ARG A 454 -9.58 -21.25 -12.62
N ALA A 455 -9.89 -20.09 -12.06
CA ALA A 455 -11.25 -19.58 -12.06
C ALA A 455 -11.68 -19.17 -13.47
N ALA A 456 -12.73 -19.79 -13.98
CA ALA A 456 -13.30 -19.46 -15.28
C ALA A 456 -14.19 -18.21 -15.25
N SER A 457 -14.82 -17.91 -14.10
CA SER A 457 -15.72 -16.77 -13.87
C SER A 457 -15.20 -15.92 -12.72
N GLY A 458 -14.85 -14.68 -13.02
CA GLY A 458 -14.47 -13.69 -12.02
C GLY A 458 -15.64 -13.27 -11.13
N ARG A 459 -16.85 -13.24 -11.69
CA ARG A 459 -18.06 -12.95 -10.89
C ARG A 459 -18.26 -14.00 -9.80
N ALA A 460 -18.20 -15.28 -10.14
CA ALA A 460 -18.36 -16.37 -9.17
C ALA A 460 -17.22 -16.38 -8.15
N LEU A 461 -15.98 -16.16 -8.60
CA LEU A 461 -14.81 -16.08 -7.73
C LEU A 461 -14.95 -14.94 -6.73
N VAL A 462 -15.23 -13.73 -7.19
CA VAL A 462 -15.30 -12.53 -6.34
C VAL A 462 -16.47 -12.61 -5.37
N ALA A 463 -17.62 -13.13 -5.78
CA ALA A 463 -18.73 -13.40 -4.87
C ALA A 463 -18.31 -14.35 -3.75
N ALA A 464 -17.56 -15.41 -4.07
CA ALA A 464 -17.08 -16.38 -3.09
C ALA A 464 -15.95 -15.86 -2.20
N LEU A 465 -15.16 -14.87 -2.64
CA LEU A 465 -14.13 -14.19 -1.83
C LEU A 465 -14.73 -13.12 -0.93
N CYS A 466 -15.74 -12.38 -1.38
CA CYS A 466 -16.34 -11.29 -0.61
C CYS A 466 -17.32 -11.78 0.46
N HIS A 467 -17.97 -12.92 0.25
CA HIS A 467 -18.95 -13.52 1.18
C HIS A 467 -18.46 -14.92 1.59
N PRO A 468 -17.44 -15.01 2.46
CA PRO A 468 -16.82 -16.27 2.85
C PRO A 468 -17.67 -17.14 3.78
#